data_e938ae51eebc9e27ce5b1e8d0b4d89da
#
_entry.id   e938ae51eebc9e27ce5b1e8d0b4d89da
#
_cell.length_a   1.000
_cell.length_b   1.000
_cell.length_c   1.000
_cell.angle_alpha   90.00
_cell.angle_beta   90.00
_cell.angle_gamma   90.00
#
_symmetry.space_group_name_H-M   'P 1'
#
loop_
_entity.id
_entity.type
_entity.pdbx_description
1 polymer ?
#
loop_
_entity_poly.entity_id
_entity_poly.type
_entity_poly.pdbx_seq_one_letter_code
_entity_poly.pdbx_strand_id
1 'polypeptide(L)'
;MKINLLSNQKIKWEGITDFGELYKYMKLWLEDNKYGDEKNLEEKYIERVKGEKKQLEILWNAEKKKSEFFKYVIKTQFLVMGMSDVEIENNGVKRKMQKAVFEIQISSYIESTKAYDDLKGMQKMYYDMVIRKRINEYLRELYDKSMKYHSYIKTFLGLRD
;
A
#
# COMPACT_ATOMS: atom_id res chain seq x y z
N MET A 1 7.18 -5.07 -19.01
CA MET A 1 5.74 -5.39 -19.09
C MET A 1 5.09 -5.11 -17.74
N LYS A 2 3.93 -4.53 -17.78
CA LYS A 2 3.18 -4.17 -16.55
C LYS A 2 1.71 -4.51 -16.76
N ILE A 3 1.12 -5.24 -15.81
CA ILE A 3 -0.30 -5.61 -15.87
C ILE A 3 -0.99 -5.01 -14.65
N ASN A 4 -1.80 -3.98 -14.87
CA ASN A 4 -2.53 -3.31 -13.82
C ASN A 4 -3.70 -4.18 -13.32
N LEU A 5 -3.85 -4.28 -12.02
CA LEU A 5 -4.94 -5.02 -11.39
C LEU A 5 -5.92 -4.08 -10.70
N LEU A 6 -5.44 -3.28 -9.76
CA LEU A 6 -6.24 -2.28 -9.06
C LEU A 6 -5.64 -0.90 -9.31
N SER A 7 -6.50 0.08 -9.56
CA SER A 7 -6.10 1.47 -9.76
C SER A 7 -6.81 2.35 -8.75
N ASN A 8 -6.06 2.93 -7.84
CA ASN A 8 -6.51 3.94 -6.88
C ASN A 8 -7.79 3.55 -6.12
N GLN A 9 -7.79 2.36 -5.52
CA GLN A 9 -8.85 1.95 -4.60
C GLN A 9 -8.78 2.83 -3.37
N LYS A 10 -9.78 3.66 -3.19
CA LYS A 10 -9.77 4.75 -2.22
C LYS A 10 -10.49 4.37 -0.94
N ILE A 11 -9.85 4.68 0.19
CA ILE A 11 -10.48 4.73 1.50
C ILE A 11 -10.46 6.18 1.94
N LYS A 12 -11.62 6.79 2.10
CA LYS A 12 -11.74 8.15 2.60
C LYS A 12 -12.44 8.14 3.95
N TRP A 13 -11.80 8.76 4.93
CA TRP A 13 -12.30 8.74 6.29
C TRP A 13 -11.95 10.06 6.98
N GLU A 14 -12.90 10.61 7.73
CA GLU A 14 -12.71 11.81 8.53
C GLU A 14 -12.95 11.45 9.99
N GLY A 15 -12.03 11.81 10.86
CA GLY A 15 -12.17 11.52 12.27
C GLY A 15 -10.86 11.64 13.05
N ILE A 16 -10.86 11.03 14.22
CA ILE A 16 -9.74 11.04 15.15
C ILE A 16 -9.15 9.64 15.23
N THR A 17 -7.85 9.53 14.99
CA THR A 17 -7.12 8.27 15.12
C THR A 17 -5.69 8.53 15.56
N ASP A 18 -5.02 7.49 16.02
CA ASP A 18 -3.57 7.52 16.23
C ASP A 18 -2.89 7.24 14.89
N PHE A 19 -2.48 8.31 14.20
CA PHE A 19 -1.88 8.20 12.88
C PHE A 19 -0.56 7.42 12.90
N GLY A 20 0.25 7.61 13.95
CA GLY A 20 1.50 6.86 14.11
C GLY A 20 1.26 5.35 14.20
N GLU A 21 0.23 4.94 14.92
CA GLU A 21 -0.15 3.53 15.04
C GLU A 21 -0.72 2.99 13.72
N LEU A 22 -1.55 3.77 13.01
CA LEU A 22 -2.05 3.39 11.68
C LEU A 22 -0.89 3.15 10.71
N TYR A 23 0.06 4.07 10.69
CA TYR A 23 1.25 4.00 9.85
C TYR A 23 2.04 2.70 10.11
N LYS A 24 2.32 2.41 11.39
CA LYS A 24 3.02 1.19 11.80
C LYS A 24 2.22 -0.08 11.49
N TYR A 25 0.92 -0.05 11.72
CA TYR A 25 0.00 -1.16 11.49
C TYR A 25 0.00 -1.56 10.02
N MET A 26 -0.05 -0.58 9.13
CA MET A 26 -0.01 -0.82 7.69
C MET A 26 1.35 -1.34 7.23
N LYS A 27 2.45 -0.77 7.73
CA LYS A 27 3.80 -1.26 7.44
C LYS A 27 3.99 -2.71 7.88
N LEU A 28 3.52 -3.04 9.07
CA LEU A 28 3.63 -4.39 9.61
C LEU A 28 2.93 -5.41 8.72
N TRP A 29 1.73 -5.08 8.22
CA TRP A 29 1.02 -5.96 7.31
C TRP A 29 1.83 -6.25 6.04
N LEU A 30 2.41 -5.21 5.45
CA LEU A 30 3.23 -5.36 4.24
C LEU A 30 4.47 -6.22 4.51
N GLU A 31 5.16 -6.00 5.60
CA GLU A 31 6.32 -6.80 6.00
C GLU A 31 5.95 -8.26 6.27
N ASP A 32 4.90 -8.51 7.03
CA ASP A 32 4.44 -9.86 7.38
C ASP A 32 4.04 -10.66 6.14
N ASN A 33 3.54 -10.00 5.11
CA ASN A 33 3.17 -10.61 3.84
C ASN A 33 4.30 -10.58 2.80
N LYS A 34 5.50 -10.15 3.21
CA LYS A 34 6.71 -10.10 2.37
C LYS A 34 6.64 -9.10 1.21
N TYR A 35 5.86 -8.03 1.38
CA TYR A 35 5.81 -6.92 0.42
C TYR A 35 6.69 -5.78 0.92
N GLY A 36 7.85 -5.61 0.28
CA GLY A 36 8.77 -4.54 0.58
C GLY A 36 9.70 -4.80 1.77
N ASP A 37 10.69 -3.96 1.92
CA ASP A 37 11.56 -3.90 3.07
C ASP A 37 11.56 -2.46 3.64
N GLU A 38 12.01 -2.31 4.87
CA GLU A 38 12.02 -1.01 5.55
C GLU A 38 12.82 0.06 4.81
N LYS A 39 13.84 -0.34 4.05
CA LYS A 39 14.76 0.61 3.40
C LYS A 39 14.20 1.21 2.12
N ASN A 40 13.36 0.47 1.40
CA ASN A 40 12.92 0.85 0.05
C ASN A 40 11.42 1.08 -0.07
N LEU A 41 10.67 0.94 1.02
CA LEU A 41 9.22 1.07 1.01
C LEU A 41 8.76 2.50 0.72
N GLU A 42 9.30 3.47 1.43
CA GLU A 42 8.82 4.86 1.36
C GLU A 42 9.56 5.63 0.28
N GLU A 43 8.84 5.95 -0.79
CA GLU A 43 9.39 6.74 -1.91
C GLU A 43 9.26 8.24 -1.68
N LYS A 44 8.23 8.67 -0.94
CA LYS A 44 7.94 10.08 -0.77
C LYS A 44 7.28 10.32 0.58
N TYR A 45 7.74 11.33 1.27
CA TYR A 45 7.12 11.84 2.49
C TYR A 45 7.22 13.36 2.49
N ILE A 46 6.07 14.02 2.34
CA ILE A 46 5.99 15.47 2.34
C ILE A 46 5.07 15.92 3.46
N GLU A 47 5.57 16.80 4.31
CA GLU A 47 4.81 17.42 5.39
C GLU A 47 4.76 18.92 5.16
N ARG A 48 3.56 19.48 5.15
CA ARG A 48 3.34 20.92 5.04
C ARG A 48 2.60 21.39 6.28
N VAL A 49 3.15 22.42 6.92
CA VAL A 49 2.58 22.99 8.13
C VAL A 49 1.90 24.31 7.79
N LYS A 50 0.62 24.44 8.17
CA LYS A 50 -0.16 25.67 8.04
C LYS A 50 -0.76 26.02 9.40
N GLY A 51 -0.09 26.88 10.18
CA GLY A 51 -0.49 27.20 11.53
C GLY A 51 -0.40 25.97 12.43
N GLU A 52 -1.50 25.59 13.05
CA GLU A 52 -1.60 24.41 13.92
C GLU A 52 -1.95 23.13 13.17
N LYS A 53 -2.19 23.22 11.85
CA LYS A 53 -2.61 22.11 11.02
C LYS A 53 -1.51 21.66 10.09
N LYS A 54 -1.49 20.37 9.78
CA LYS A 54 -0.52 19.75 8.90
C LYS A 54 -1.22 19.05 7.74
N GLN A 55 -0.54 19.01 6.61
CA GLN A 55 -0.92 18.19 5.47
C GLN A 55 0.20 17.22 5.18
N LEU A 56 -0.12 15.95 5.05
CA LEU A 56 0.84 14.89 4.75
C LEU A 56 0.55 14.28 3.39
N GLU A 57 1.61 14.01 2.64
CA GLU A 57 1.55 13.29 1.38
C GLU A 57 2.64 12.22 1.40
N ILE A 58 2.23 10.96 1.44
CA ILE A 58 3.14 9.83 1.61
C ILE A 58 2.89 8.82 0.50
N LEU A 59 3.96 8.32 -0.11
CA LEU A 59 3.89 7.30 -1.15
C LEU A 59 4.77 6.13 -0.77
N TRP A 60 4.18 4.94 -0.71
CA TRP A 60 4.86 3.67 -0.51
C TRP A 60 4.81 2.81 -1.75
N ASN A 61 5.92 2.16 -2.05
CA ASN A 61 6.03 1.18 -3.13
C ASN A 61 6.50 -0.15 -2.53
N ALA A 62 5.57 -1.06 -2.35
CA ALA A 62 5.84 -2.35 -1.74
C ALA A 62 5.93 -3.44 -2.82
N GLU A 63 7.06 -4.09 -2.91
CA GLU A 63 7.34 -5.09 -3.93
C GLU A 63 7.54 -6.47 -3.31
N LYS A 64 7.04 -7.49 -4.00
CA LYS A 64 7.28 -8.89 -3.65
C LYS A 64 7.66 -9.68 -4.90
N LYS A 65 8.84 -10.27 -4.90
CA LYS A 65 9.29 -11.13 -6.00
C LYS A 65 8.44 -12.40 -6.01
N LYS A 66 7.73 -12.65 -7.10
CA LYS A 66 6.92 -13.87 -7.29
C LYS A 66 7.73 -14.97 -7.96
N SER A 67 8.54 -14.59 -8.93
CA SER A 67 9.42 -15.51 -9.66
C SER A 67 10.64 -14.73 -10.13
N GLU A 68 11.55 -15.39 -10.82
CA GLU A 68 12.69 -14.72 -11.44
C GLU A 68 12.27 -13.62 -12.42
N PHE A 69 11.10 -13.79 -13.06
CA PHE A 69 10.64 -12.92 -14.16
C PHE A 69 9.57 -11.91 -13.75
N PHE A 70 8.88 -12.11 -12.62
CA PHE A 70 7.74 -11.27 -12.25
C PHE A 70 7.74 -10.93 -10.76
N LYS A 71 7.30 -9.71 -10.49
CA LYS A 71 7.08 -9.23 -9.13
C LYS A 71 5.68 -8.64 -8.99
N TYR A 72 5.16 -8.74 -7.78
CA TYR A 72 3.93 -8.07 -7.36
C TYR A 72 4.28 -6.71 -6.77
N VAL A 73 3.50 -5.71 -7.10
CA VAL A 73 3.67 -4.36 -6.54
C VAL A 73 2.35 -3.90 -5.95
N ILE A 74 2.40 -3.44 -4.70
CA ILE A 74 1.30 -2.75 -4.03
C ILE A 74 1.76 -1.35 -3.70
N LYS A 75 1.11 -0.35 -4.30
CA LYS A 75 1.38 1.06 -4.01
C LYS A 75 0.33 1.60 -3.06
N THR A 76 0.78 2.34 -2.07
CA THR A 76 -0.08 3.02 -1.12
C THR A 76 0.22 4.51 -1.16
N GLN A 77 -0.82 5.31 -1.39
CA GLN A 77 -0.71 6.77 -1.33
C GLN A 77 -1.57 7.28 -0.19
N PHE A 78 -0.97 8.05 0.70
CA PHE A 78 -1.67 8.73 1.78
C PHE A 78 -1.80 10.21 1.43
N LEU A 79 -2.99 10.73 1.60
CA LEU A 79 -3.23 12.15 1.61
C LEU A 79 -3.97 12.48 2.90
N VAL A 80 -3.28 13.16 3.81
CA VAL A 80 -3.83 13.54 5.11
C VAL A 80 -3.97 15.05 5.14
N MET A 81 -5.20 15.54 5.30
CA MET A 81 -5.51 16.96 5.23
C MET A 81 -6.03 17.48 6.56
N GLY A 82 -5.58 18.68 6.92
CA GLY A 82 -6.05 19.37 8.10
C GLY A 82 -5.76 18.63 9.40
N MET A 83 -4.63 17.93 9.47
CA MET A 83 -4.26 17.14 10.64
C MET A 83 -3.87 18.05 11.80
N SER A 84 -4.50 17.84 12.94
CA SER A 84 -4.17 18.51 14.20
C SER A 84 -4.09 17.49 15.32
N ASP A 85 -3.23 17.78 16.29
CA ASP A 85 -3.14 16.96 17.49
C ASP A 85 -4.32 17.27 18.40
N VAL A 86 -4.93 16.22 18.94
CA VAL A 86 -5.99 16.32 19.92
C VAL A 86 -5.67 15.39 21.10
N GLU A 87 -6.08 15.78 22.28
CA GLU A 87 -5.91 14.97 23.46
C GLU A 87 -7.22 14.27 23.79
N ILE A 88 -7.18 12.95 23.86
CA ILE A 88 -8.33 12.11 24.18
C ILE A 88 -8.08 11.44 25.53
N GLU A 89 -9.06 11.55 26.42
CA GLU A 89 -9.04 10.88 27.72
C GLU A 89 -9.95 9.65 27.69
N ASN A 90 -9.38 8.48 28.03
CA ASN A 90 -10.10 7.22 28.11
C ASN A 90 -9.66 6.50 29.39
N ASN A 91 -10.61 6.21 30.28
CA ASN A 91 -10.36 5.54 31.55
C ASN A 91 -9.25 6.21 32.39
N GLY A 92 -9.23 7.56 32.42
CA GLY A 92 -8.25 8.34 33.16
C GLY A 92 -6.88 8.45 32.51
N VAL A 93 -6.68 7.83 31.33
CA VAL A 93 -5.45 7.91 30.56
C VAL A 93 -5.61 8.89 29.40
N LYS A 94 -4.73 9.88 29.36
CA LYS A 94 -4.70 10.86 28.28
C LYS A 94 -3.80 10.37 27.16
N ARG A 95 -4.33 10.40 25.93
CA ARG A 95 -3.58 10.00 24.73
C ARG A 95 -3.63 11.12 23.69
N LYS A 96 -2.48 11.36 23.08
CA LYS A 96 -2.39 12.28 21.94
C LYS A 96 -2.77 11.53 20.67
N MET A 97 -3.78 12.02 20.00
CA MET A 97 -4.27 11.47 18.75
C MET A 97 -4.34 12.57 17.69
N GLN A 98 -4.69 12.22 16.48
CA GLN A 98 -4.77 13.17 15.37
C GLN A 98 -6.18 13.20 14.80
N LYS A 99 -6.67 14.40 14.54
CA LYS A 99 -7.91 14.64 13.82
C LYS A 99 -7.57 15.13 12.43
N ALA A 100 -8.10 14.46 11.41
CA ALA A 100 -7.83 14.82 10.03
C ALA A 100 -8.86 14.23 9.08
N VAL A 101 -8.78 14.63 7.80
CA VAL A 101 -9.38 13.91 6.69
C VAL A 101 -8.29 13.02 6.09
N PHE A 102 -8.51 11.72 6.12
CA PHE A 102 -7.58 10.72 5.61
C PHE A 102 -8.09 10.18 4.29
N GLU A 103 -7.23 10.18 3.30
CA GLU A 103 -7.48 9.54 2.02
C GLU A 103 -6.33 8.58 1.73
N ILE A 104 -6.66 7.30 1.63
CA ILE A 104 -5.67 6.26 1.35
C ILE A 104 -6.05 5.61 0.04
N GLN A 105 -5.13 5.59 -0.92
CA GLN A 105 -5.34 4.98 -2.22
C GLN A 105 -4.39 3.80 -2.38
N ILE A 106 -4.95 2.66 -2.80
CA ILE A 106 -4.20 1.43 -3.02
C ILE A 106 -4.28 1.08 -4.49
N SER A 107 -3.11 0.85 -5.09
CA SER A 107 -2.99 0.35 -6.46
C SER A 107 -2.12 -0.90 -6.44
N SER A 108 -2.40 -1.84 -7.32
CA SER A 108 -1.57 -3.04 -7.44
C SER A 108 -1.42 -3.46 -8.89
N TYR A 109 -0.26 -4.03 -9.21
CA TYR A 109 0.05 -4.50 -10.54
C TYR A 109 1.13 -5.58 -10.50
N ILE A 110 1.21 -6.34 -11.58
CA ILE A 110 2.30 -7.27 -11.84
C ILE A 110 3.27 -6.58 -12.78
N GLU A 111 4.56 -6.66 -12.48
CA GLU A 111 5.61 -6.05 -13.29
C GLU A 111 6.69 -7.08 -13.61
N SER A 112 7.18 -7.07 -14.86
CA SER A 112 8.30 -7.90 -15.25
C SER A 112 9.59 -7.39 -14.64
N THR A 113 10.51 -8.32 -14.36
CA THR A 113 11.86 -8.01 -13.90
C THR A 113 12.79 -7.79 -15.09
N LYS A 114 13.99 -7.28 -14.82
CA LYS A 114 15.02 -7.13 -15.84
C LYS A 114 15.36 -8.48 -16.48
N ALA A 115 15.37 -9.57 -15.72
CA ALA A 115 15.63 -10.90 -16.23
C ALA A 115 14.66 -11.31 -17.36
N TYR A 116 13.38 -10.96 -17.23
CA TYR A 116 12.38 -11.16 -18.28
C TYR A 116 12.61 -10.24 -19.47
N ASP A 117 12.87 -8.97 -19.21
CA ASP A 117 13.05 -7.95 -20.26
C ASP A 117 14.29 -8.23 -21.12
N ASP A 118 15.29 -8.91 -20.57
CA ASP A 118 16.52 -9.30 -21.28
C ASP A 118 16.37 -10.59 -22.11
N LEU A 119 15.25 -11.32 -21.98
CA LEU A 119 15.00 -12.52 -22.76
C LEU A 119 14.80 -12.18 -24.24
N LYS A 120 15.35 -13.00 -25.13
CA LYS A 120 15.25 -12.81 -26.58
C LYS A 120 14.97 -14.12 -27.31
N GLY A 121 14.37 -14.03 -28.49
CA GLY A 121 14.17 -15.13 -29.42
C GLY A 121 13.22 -16.21 -28.89
N MET A 122 13.59 -17.47 -29.09
CA MET A 122 12.78 -18.63 -28.71
C MET A 122 12.57 -18.74 -27.20
N GLN A 123 13.54 -18.30 -26.41
CA GLN A 123 13.46 -18.29 -24.95
C GLN A 123 12.34 -17.38 -24.49
N LYS A 124 12.23 -16.18 -25.07
CA LYS A 124 11.16 -15.24 -24.76
C LYS A 124 9.80 -15.81 -25.14
N MET A 125 9.69 -16.42 -26.32
CA MET A 125 8.44 -17.07 -26.76
C MET A 125 7.99 -18.16 -25.80
N TYR A 126 8.91 -18.99 -25.34
CA TYR A 126 8.63 -20.07 -24.39
C TYR A 126 8.09 -19.52 -23.06
N TYR A 127 8.77 -18.54 -22.48
CA TYR A 127 8.34 -17.94 -21.20
C TYR A 127 7.05 -17.15 -21.33
N ASP A 128 6.81 -16.47 -22.45
CA ASP A 128 5.53 -15.80 -22.72
C ASP A 128 4.37 -16.82 -22.71
N MET A 129 4.59 -17.99 -23.29
CA MET A 129 3.58 -19.05 -23.30
C MET A 129 3.31 -19.59 -21.89
N VAL A 130 4.36 -19.83 -21.09
CA VAL A 130 4.22 -20.29 -19.72
C VAL A 130 3.49 -19.25 -18.86
N ILE A 131 3.79 -17.98 -19.05
CA ILE A 131 3.18 -16.87 -18.32
C ILE A 131 1.68 -16.73 -18.64
N ARG A 132 1.30 -16.84 -19.91
CA ARG A 132 -0.12 -16.79 -20.31
C ARG A 132 -0.97 -17.82 -19.56
N LYS A 133 -0.39 -18.97 -19.25
CA LYS A 133 -1.08 -20.01 -18.48
C LYS A 133 -1.19 -19.69 -17.00
N ARG A 134 -0.29 -18.88 -16.44
CA ARG A 134 -0.19 -18.60 -15.01
C ARG A 134 -0.68 -17.20 -14.62
N ILE A 135 -0.87 -16.32 -15.58
CA ILE A 135 -1.19 -14.93 -15.31
C ILE A 135 -2.47 -14.75 -14.50
N ASN A 136 -3.50 -15.54 -14.77
CA ASN A 136 -4.76 -15.47 -14.03
C ASN A 136 -4.59 -15.89 -12.58
N GLU A 137 -3.75 -16.90 -12.33
CA GLU A 137 -3.42 -17.33 -10.98
C GLU A 137 -2.67 -16.24 -10.22
N TYR A 138 -1.70 -15.60 -10.85
CA TYR A 138 -0.93 -14.50 -10.28
C TYR A 138 -1.82 -13.30 -9.96
N LEU A 139 -2.71 -12.94 -10.88
CA LEU A 139 -3.66 -11.84 -10.68
C LEU A 139 -4.62 -12.13 -9.53
N ARG A 140 -5.09 -13.36 -9.41
CA ARG A 140 -5.97 -13.77 -8.33
C ARG A 140 -5.27 -13.70 -6.98
N GLU A 141 -4.04 -14.17 -6.89
CA GLU A 141 -3.23 -14.11 -5.68
C GLU A 141 -2.98 -12.66 -5.24
N LEU A 142 -2.59 -11.80 -6.19
CA LEU A 142 -2.36 -10.39 -5.92
C LEU A 142 -3.65 -9.66 -5.52
N TYR A 143 -4.77 -9.97 -6.18
CA TYR A 143 -6.07 -9.41 -5.84
C TYR A 143 -6.47 -9.77 -4.41
N ASP A 144 -6.34 -11.04 -4.04
CA ASP A 144 -6.65 -11.51 -2.70
C ASP A 144 -5.83 -10.75 -1.63
N LYS A 145 -4.54 -10.64 -1.86
CA LYS A 145 -3.65 -9.90 -0.95
C LYS A 145 -3.96 -8.41 -0.90
N SER A 146 -4.23 -7.79 -2.03
CA SER A 146 -4.56 -6.36 -2.11
C SER A 146 -5.86 -6.06 -1.36
N MET A 147 -6.86 -6.90 -1.50
CA MET A 147 -8.14 -6.73 -0.81
C MET A 147 -8.03 -7.02 0.69
N LYS A 148 -7.20 -7.96 1.09
CA LYS A 148 -6.91 -8.20 2.52
C LYS A 148 -6.21 -7.01 3.16
N TYR A 149 -5.26 -6.41 2.46
CA TYR A 149 -4.60 -5.18 2.90
C TYR A 149 -5.61 -4.04 3.06
N HIS A 150 -6.46 -3.85 2.07
CA HIS A 150 -7.52 -2.84 2.09
C HIS A 150 -8.46 -3.04 3.29
N SER A 151 -8.92 -4.26 3.51
CA SER A 151 -9.79 -4.60 4.65
C SER A 151 -9.08 -4.43 5.99
N TYR A 152 -7.80 -4.71 6.05
CA TYR A 152 -6.97 -4.53 7.24
C TYR A 152 -6.92 -3.05 7.68
N ILE A 153 -6.77 -2.14 6.71
CA ILE A 153 -6.79 -0.70 6.95
C ILE A 153 -8.17 -0.26 7.44
N LYS A 154 -9.23 -0.72 6.77
CA LYS A 154 -10.61 -0.39 7.15
C LYS A 154 -10.93 -0.86 8.56
N THR A 155 -10.46 -2.03 8.94
CA THR A 155 -10.63 -2.57 10.30
C THR A 155 -9.98 -1.66 11.34
N PHE A 156 -8.77 -1.18 11.08
CA PHE A 156 -8.10 -0.25 12.00
C PHE A 156 -8.91 1.04 12.19
N LEU A 157 -9.48 1.56 11.12
CA LEU A 157 -10.27 2.79 11.14
C LEU A 157 -11.71 2.58 11.65
N GLY A 158 -12.10 1.33 11.94
CA GLY A 158 -13.46 1.01 12.38
C GLY A 158 -14.49 1.04 11.26
N LEU A 159 -14.06 0.97 10.00
CA LEU A 159 -14.94 0.94 8.84
C LEU A 159 -15.38 -0.49 8.51
N ARG A 160 -16.60 -0.63 7.99
CA ARG A 160 -17.11 -1.92 7.51
C ARG A 160 -16.81 -2.10 6.03
N ASP A 161 -16.61 -3.33 5.64
CA ASP A 161 -16.44 -3.70 4.22
C ASP A 161 -17.74 -3.58 3.43
#